data_c83f22bcb0fed24ec3845e95530a408b
#
_entry.id   c83f22bcb0fed24ec3845e95530a408b
#
_cell.length_a   1.000
_cell.length_b   1.000
_cell.length_c   1.000
_cell.angle_alpha   90.00
_cell.angle_beta   90.00
_cell.angle_gamma   90.00
#
_symmetry.space_group_name_H-M   'P 1'
#
loop_
_entity.id
_entity.type
_entity.pdbx_description
1 polymer ?
#
loop_
_entity_poly.entity_id
_entity_poly.type
_entity_poly.pdbx_seq_one_letter_code
_entity_poly.pdbx_strand_id
1 'polypeptide(L)'
;EQYALLIEAFWVTDNVPASVARIRNSMRHVAITSDTDSTIFAVENWVEWYLGKVDFSEEAFSINYTMVYLASQSIIHVLAKLSTILGVIPEKLNVLAMKNEFAFSVFGLTSMAKHYFAYKAAREGNVFKHLEEEIKGVYLKDSNCPPQIMAVVTETIKEIMDTVIADQQISMIDLYRKIANIELGIIDSVVKGKSEYLARSSVKTANSYTNPSQSPY
;
A
#
# COMPACT_ATOMS: atom_id res chain seq x y z
N GLU A 1 25.49 -4.92 15.36
CA GLU A 1 25.70 -4.17 16.61
C GLU A 1 24.85 -2.88 16.67
N GLN A 2 24.76 -2.09 15.58
CA GLN A 2 24.02 -0.81 15.54
C GLN A 2 22.55 -0.92 15.98
N TYR A 3 21.88 -2.00 15.63
CA TYR A 3 20.46 -2.21 15.95
C TYR A 3 20.24 -3.33 16.98
N ALA A 4 21.25 -3.63 17.81
CA ALA A 4 21.14 -4.70 18.80
C ALA A 4 19.94 -4.51 19.76
N LEU A 5 19.71 -3.29 20.23
CA LEU A 5 18.59 -2.96 21.12
C LEU A 5 17.21 -3.20 20.45
N LEU A 6 17.09 -2.88 19.16
CA LEU A 6 15.88 -3.11 18.38
C LEU A 6 15.60 -4.61 18.22
N ILE A 7 16.65 -5.39 17.91
CA ILE A 7 16.56 -6.84 17.74
C ILE A 7 16.20 -7.50 19.08
N GLU A 8 16.84 -7.09 20.18
CA GLU A 8 16.54 -7.58 21.51
C GLU A 8 15.11 -7.27 21.92
N ALA A 9 14.64 -6.06 21.73
CA ALA A 9 13.26 -5.67 22.01
C ALA A 9 12.25 -6.48 21.20
N PHE A 10 12.54 -6.75 19.93
CA PHE A 10 11.70 -7.59 19.08
C PHE A 10 11.58 -9.01 19.64
N TRP A 11 12.71 -9.65 19.97
CA TRP A 11 12.71 -11.02 20.49
C TRP A 11 12.09 -11.12 21.89
N VAL A 12 12.31 -10.14 22.75
CA VAL A 12 11.72 -10.12 24.11
C VAL A 12 10.21 -9.95 24.04
N THR A 13 9.71 -9.12 23.12
CA THR A 13 8.26 -8.90 22.96
C THR A 13 7.55 -10.08 22.29
N ASP A 14 8.26 -10.87 21.50
CA ASP A 14 7.72 -12.04 20.81
C ASP A 14 7.93 -13.36 21.58
N ASN A 15 8.47 -13.32 22.75
CA ASN A 15 8.46 -14.46 23.65
C ASN A 15 7.02 -14.71 24.13
N VAL A 16 6.20 -15.15 23.19
CA VAL A 16 4.75 -15.30 23.35
C VAL A 16 4.50 -16.42 24.34
N PRO A 17 3.92 -16.12 25.50
CA PRO A 17 3.52 -17.16 26.41
C PRO A 17 2.44 -18.03 25.81
N ALA A 18 2.44 -19.31 26.15
CA ALA A 18 1.52 -20.34 25.64
C ALA A 18 0.02 -20.06 25.87
N SER A 19 -0.35 -18.97 26.55
CA SER A 19 -1.75 -18.63 26.84
C SER A 19 -2.33 -17.71 25.77
N VAL A 20 -3.44 -18.10 25.15
CA VAL A 20 -4.20 -17.35 24.16
C VAL A 20 -4.63 -15.97 24.67
N ALA A 21 -4.89 -15.80 25.94
CA ALA A 21 -5.26 -14.52 26.56
C ALA A 21 -4.11 -13.51 26.51
N ARG A 22 -2.86 -13.98 26.76
CA ARG A 22 -1.67 -13.13 26.66
C ARG A 22 -1.32 -12.80 25.21
N ILE A 23 -1.56 -13.70 24.27
CA ILE A 23 -1.39 -13.42 22.82
C ILE A 23 -2.29 -12.26 22.41
N ARG A 24 -3.57 -12.25 22.81
CA ARG A 24 -4.51 -11.15 22.50
C ARG A 24 -4.06 -9.80 23.06
N ASN A 25 -3.50 -9.78 24.27
CA ASN A 25 -3.05 -8.55 24.91
C ASN A 25 -1.71 -8.02 24.34
N SER A 26 -0.93 -8.89 23.69
CA SER A 26 0.34 -8.53 23.04
C SER A 26 0.19 -8.36 21.52
N MET A 27 -0.97 -8.62 20.95
CA MET A 27 -1.21 -8.37 19.53
C MET A 27 -1.13 -6.88 19.23
N ARG A 28 -0.24 -6.52 18.33
CA ARG A 28 -0.15 -5.20 17.75
C ARG A 28 -0.95 -5.20 16.45
N HIS A 29 -1.83 -4.22 16.29
CA HIS A 29 -2.62 -4.06 15.06
C HIS A 29 -1.79 -3.35 13.98
N VAL A 30 -0.71 -3.97 13.55
CA VAL A 30 0.22 -3.41 12.56
C VAL A 30 -0.09 -3.86 11.12
N ALA A 31 -0.80 -4.97 10.95
CA ALA A 31 -1.22 -5.42 9.62
C ALA A 31 -2.29 -4.48 9.06
N ILE A 32 -2.01 -3.87 7.91
CA ILE A 32 -2.89 -2.90 7.25
C ILE A 32 -3.81 -3.64 6.28
N THR A 33 -3.23 -4.47 5.43
CA THR A 33 -3.98 -5.30 4.49
C THR A 33 -3.20 -6.55 4.13
N SER A 34 -3.91 -7.64 3.85
CA SER A 34 -3.33 -8.90 3.44
C SER A 34 -4.07 -9.45 2.23
N ASP A 35 -3.35 -10.08 1.33
CA ASP A 35 -3.88 -10.88 0.25
C ASP A 35 -3.39 -12.33 0.40
N THR A 36 -3.64 -13.17 -0.57
CA THR A 36 -3.34 -14.62 -0.53
C THR A 36 -1.88 -14.93 -0.17
N ASP A 37 -0.95 -14.15 -0.69
CA ASP A 37 0.51 -14.39 -0.63
C ASP A 37 1.32 -13.17 -0.16
N SER A 38 0.66 -12.10 0.22
CA SER A 38 1.32 -10.86 0.64
C SER A 38 0.62 -10.18 1.81
N THR A 39 1.39 -9.45 2.60
CA THR A 39 0.86 -8.62 3.69
C THR A 39 1.57 -7.29 3.71
N ILE A 40 0.79 -6.22 3.80
CA ILE A 40 1.29 -4.86 4.07
C ILE A 40 1.07 -4.58 5.55
N PHE A 41 2.12 -4.18 6.24
CA PHE A 41 2.09 -3.87 7.67
C PHE A 41 2.89 -2.61 7.97
N ALA A 42 2.51 -1.90 9.04
CA ALA A 42 3.19 -0.69 9.50
C ALA A 42 4.36 -1.04 10.43
N VAL A 43 5.46 -0.31 10.26
CA VAL A 43 6.65 -0.38 11.13
C VAL A 43 6.81 0.94 11.91
N GLU A 44 5.91 1.87 11.71
CA GLU A 44 5.88 3.21 12.30
C GLU A 44 6.15 3.21 13.81
N ASN A 45 5.46 2.37 14.59
CA ASN A 45 5.64 2.28 16.02
C ASN A 45 7.06 1.87 16.44
N TRP A 46 7.77 1.08 15.62
CA TRP A 46 9.16 0.71 15.89
C TRP A 46 10.11 1.85 15.56
N VAL A 47 9.83 2.61 14.50
CA VAL A 47 10.60 3.81 14.13
C VAL A 47 10.43 4.86 15.23
N GLU A 48 9.20 5.15 15.64
CA GLU A 48 8.91 6.10 16.72
C GLU A 48 9.56 5.68 18.05
N TRP A 49 9.46 4.40 18.41
CA TRP A 49 10.08 3.91 19.64
C TRP A 49 11.60 4.06 19.65
N TYR A 50 12.26 3.82 18.50
CA TYR A 50 13.72 3.84 18.42
C TYR A 50 14.27 5.26 18.23
N LEU A 51 13.65 6.08 17.38
CA LEU A 51 14.08 7.45 17.06
C LEU A 51 13.41 8.53 17.93
N GLY A 52 12.37 8.17 18.70
CA GLY A 52 11.57 9.12 19.48
C GLY A 52 10.59 9.97 18.65
N LYS A 53 10.49 9.72 17.35
CA LYS A 53 9.57 10.38 16.41
C LYS A 53 9.33 9.53 15.17
N VAL A 54 8.22 9.77 14.48
CA VAL A 54 8.04 9.27 13.11
C VAL A 54 8.95 10.06 12.17
N ASP A 55 9.72 9.36 11.34
CA ASP A 55 10.74 9.95 10.49
C ASP A 55 10.78 9.23 9.13
N PHE A 56 11.29 9.92 8.11
CA PHE A 56 11.51 9.41 6.74
C PHE A 56 12.99 9.44 6.35
N SER A 57 13.89 9.47 7.33
CA SER A 57 15.34 9.45 7.15
C SER A 57 15.85 8.08 6.69
N GLU A 58 17.08 8.02 6.22
CA GLU A 58 17.77 6.77 5.91
C GLU A 58 17.84 5.82 7.12
N GLU A 59 17.93 6.38 8.33
CA GLU A 59 17.91 5.60 9.56
C GLU A 59 16.55 4.95 9.80
N ALA A 60 15.44 5.68 9.59
CA ALA A 60 14.10 5.14 9.66
C ALA A 60 13.88 4.00 8.65
N PHE A 61 14.40 4.13 7.42
CA PHE A 61 14.38 3.04 6.44
C PHE A 61 15.21 1.84 6.88
N SER A 62 16.35 2.05 7.49
CA SER A 62 17.20 0.96 8.02
C SER A 62 16.47 0.19 9.14
N ILE A 63 15.75 0.89 10.01
CA ILE A 63 14.90 0.28 11.03
C ILE A 63 13.78 -0.53 10.38
N ASN A 64 13.08 0.06 9.39
CA ASN A 64 12.05 -0.62 8.63
C ASN A 64 12.56 -1.93 8.02
N TYR A 65 13.69 -1.90 7.31
CA TYR A 65 14.26 -3.11 6.72
C TYR A 65 14.66 -4.14 7.76
N THR A 66 15.20 -3.71 8.90
CA THR A 66 15.53 -4.62 10.00
C THR A 66 14.29 -5.33 10.52
N MET A 67 13.21 -4.59 10.77
CA MET A 67 11.94 -5.16 11.27
C MET A 67 11.29 -6.09 10.25
N VAL A 68 11.27 -5.71 8.98
CA VAL A 68 10.74 -6.57 7.90
C VAL A 68 11.56 -7.84 7.75
N TYR A 69 12.89 -7.75 7.86
CA TYR A 69 13.76 -8.92 7.86
C TYR A 69 13.44 -9.87 9.03
N LEU A 70 13.33 -9.36 10.25
CA LEU A 70 13.00 -10.17 11.43
C LEU A 70 11.61 -10.83 11.29
N ALA A 71 10.62 -10.07 10.84
CA ALA A 71 9.28 -10.60 10.59
C ALA A 71 9.30 -11.71 9.50
N SER A 72 10.02 -11.49 8.40
CA SER A 72 10.13 -12.48 7.32
C SER A 72 10.80 -13.76 7.78
N GLN A 73 11.89 -13.68 8.58
CA GLN A 73 12.56 -14.86 9.15
C GLN A 73 11.65 -15.63 10.10
N SER A 74 10.87 -14.93 10.93
CA SER A 74 9.89 -15.54 11.82
C SER A 74 8.82 -16.28 11.03
N ILE A 75 8.29 -15.69 9.97
CA ILE A 75 7.28 -16.31 9.08
C ILE A 75 7.85 -17.54 8.39
N ILE A 76 9.06 -17.46 7.83
CA ILE A 76 9.73 -18.60 7.16
C ILE A 76 9.89 -19.75 8.15
N HIS A 77 10.29 -19.47 9.40
CA HIS A 77 10.43 -20.48 10.44
C HIS A 77 9.09 -21.15 10.79
N VAL A 78 8.02 -20.37 10.91
CA VAL A 78 6.66 -20.90 11.17
C VAL A 78 6.18 -21.75 10.01
N LEU A 79 6.40 -21.30 8.76
CA LEU A 79 6.04 -22.05 7.55
C LEU A 79 6.83 -23.37 7.45
N ALA A 80 8.12 -23.38 7.80
CA ALA A 80 8.92 -24.59 7.83
C ALA A 80 8.41 -25.59 8.89
N LYS A 81 8.06 -25.11 10.10
CA LYS A 81 7.43 -25.95 11.11
C LYS A 81 6.10 -26.53 10.66
N LEU A 82 5.23 -25.71 10.04
CA LEU A 82 3.97 -26.17 9.51
C LEU A 82 4.19 -27.24 8.42
N SER A 83 5.14 -27.01 7.52
CA SER A 83 5.52 -27.94 6.47
C SER A 83 5.99 -29.28 7.05
N THR A 84 6.75 -29.27 8.15
CA THR A 84 7.15 -30.50 8.85
C THR A 84 5.93 -31.28 9.36
N ILE A 85 4.97 -30.57 9.98
CA ILE A 85 3.73 -31.20 10.48
C ILE A 85 2.92 -31.81 9.35
N LEU A 86 2.95 -31.21 8.16
CA LEU A 86 2.27 -31.69 6.95
C LEU A 86 3.05 -32.80 6.21
N GLY A 87 4.18 -33.26 6.76
CA GLY A 87 4.96 -34.36 6.21
C GLY A 87 5.84 -33.98 5.01
N VAL A 88 6.15 -32.71 4.84
CA VAL A 88 7.10 -32.25 3.80
C VAL A 88 8.50 -32.73 4.16
N ILE A 89 9.23 -33.28 3.17
CA ILE A 89 10.59 -33.80 3.38
C ILE A 89 11.56 -32.66 3.75
N PRO A 90 12.60 -32.94 4.56
CA PRO A 90 13.52 -31.93 5.07
C PRO A 90 14.14 -31.00 4.03
N GLU A 91 14.48 -31.56 2.85
CA GLU A 91 15.11 -30.82 1.75
C GLU A 91 14.21 -29.74 1.13
N LYS A 92 12.89 -29.82 1.38
CA LYS A 92 11.88 -28.89 0.83
C LYS A 92 11.24 -27.98 1.88
N LEU A 93 11.67 -28.02 3.14
CA LEU A 93 11.06 -27.21 4.22
C LEU A 93 11.22 -25.69 3.99
N ASN A 94 12.27 -25.27 3.30
CA ASN A 94 12.59 -23.85 3.10
C ASN A 94 12.27 -23.38 1.65
N VAL A 95 11.39 -24.07 0.94
CA VAL A 95 10.95 -23.64 -0.41
C VAL A 95 10.07 -22.42 -0.35
N LEU A 96 9.26 -22.29 0.72
CA LEU A 96 8.44 -21.10 0.93
C LEU A 96 9.29 -20.02 1.63
N ALA A 97 9.39 -18.87 0.98
CA ALA A 97 10.13 -17.73 1.47
C ALA A 97 9.28 -16.47 1.38
N MET A 98 9.41 -15.59 2.39
CA MET A 98 8.87 -14.24 2.35
C MET A 98 10.01 -13.28 2.06
N LYS A 99 9.78 -12.36 1.12
CA LYS A 99 10.72 -11.29 0.79
C LYS A 99 10.04 -9.94 0.90
N ASN A 100 10.84 -8.91 1.22
CA ASN A 100 10.37 -7.55 1.14
C ASN A 100 10.26 -7.14 -0.33
N GLU A 101 9.06 -6.85 -0.80
CA GLU A 101 8.85 -6.38 -2.17
C GLU A 101 8.91 -4.85 -2.24
N PHE A 102 8.15 -4.17 -1.38
CA PHE A 102 8.07 -2.70 -1.36
C PHE A 102 8.21 -2.14 0.06
N ALA A 103 8.83 -0.97 0.16
CA ALA A 103 8.70 -0.10 1.31
C ALA A 103 7.97 1.19 0.91
N PHE A 104 6.95 1.54 1.66
CA PHE A 104 6.14 2.73 1.44
C PHE A 104 6.42 3.76 2.53
N SER A 105 6.64 5.02 2.14
CA SER A 105 6.74 6.14 3.09
C SER A 105 5.37 6.56 3.59
N VAL A 106 4.40 6.67 2.68
CA VAL A 106 3.01 6.99 2.97
C VAL A 106 2.14 5.94 2.32
N PHE A 107 1.13 5.48 3.04
CA PHE A 107 0.19 4.49 2.55
C PHE A 107 -1.23 4.83 2.97
N GLY A 108 -2.11 5.08 2.01
CA GLY A 108 -3.51 5.40 2.21
C GLY A 108 -4.42 4.31 1.67
N LEU A 109 -5.22 3.69 2.56
CA LEU A 109 -6.30 2.80 2.15
C LEU A 109 -7.54 3.60 1.78
N THR A 110 -8.26 3.12 0.76
CA THR A 110 -9.62 3.56 0.51
C THR A 110 -10.63 2.65 1.23
N SER A 111 -11.89 3.01 1.21
CA SER A 111 -12.97 2.17 1.76
C SER A 111 -13.21 0.86 0.99
N MET A 112 -12.63 0.72 -0.18
CA MET A 112 -12.78 -0.47 -1.03
C MET A 112 -11.58 -1.41 -0.86
N ALA A 113 -11.85 -2.72 -0.78
CA ALA A 113 -10.80 -3.73 -0.67
C ALA A 113 -9.82 -3.66 -1.86
N LYS A 114 -8.53 -3.82 -1.57
CA LYS A 114 -7.44 -3.80 -2.55
C LYS A 114 -7.25 -2.47 -3.30
N HIS A 115 -7.86 -1.39 -2.80
CA HIS A 115 -7.71 -0.04 -3.35
C HIS A 115 -6.86 0.80 -2.40
N TYR A 116 -5.72 1.28 -2.89
CA TYR A 116 -4.82 2.11 -2.11
C TYR A 116 -4.03 3.08 -2.98
N PHE A 117 -3.48 4.08 -2.34
CA PHE A 117 -2.47 4.97 -2.91
C PHE A 117 -1.30 5.08 -1.94
N ALA A 118 -0.11 5.21 -2.47
CA ALA A 118 1.11 5.21 -1.66
C ALA A 118 2.26 5.90 -2.36
N TYR A 119 3.27 6.30 -1.59
CA TYR A 119 4.60 6.58 -2.10
C TYR A 119 5.53 5.40 -1.84
N LYS A 120 6.02 4.78 -2.89
CA LYS A 120 7.09 3.78 -2.81
C LYS A 120 8.42 4.49 -2.58
N ALA A 121 9.10 4.12 -1.52
CA ALA A 121 10.45 4.58 -1.20
C ALA A 121 11.52 3.58 -1.64
N ALA A 122 11.17 2.30 -1.73
CA ALA A 122 12.09 1.28 -2.15
C ALA A 122 11.39 0.04 -2.72
N ARG A 123 12.15 -0.73 -3.51
CA ARG A 123 11.74 -2.02 -4.05
C ARG A 123 12.86 -3.04 -3.89
N GLU A 124 12.54 -4.21 -3.32
CA GLU A 124 13.47 -5.34 -3.14
C GLU A 124 14.82 -4.92 -2.52
N GLY A 125 14.78 -4.00 -1.53
CA GLY A 125 15.98 -3.48 -0.86
C GLY A 125 16.67 -2.30 -1.56
N ASN A 126 16.26 -1.95 -2.78
CA ASN A 126 16.82 -0.80 -3.50
C ASN A 126 16.01 0.46 -3.18
N VAL A 127 16.62 1.39 -2.46
CA VAL A 127 16.02 2.70 -2.13
C VAL A 127 16.02 3.58 -3.36
N PHE A 128 14.87 4.21 -3.65
CA PHE A 128 14.72 5.11 -4.78
C PHE A 128 15.29 6.49 -4.45
N LYS A 129 15.87 7.17 -5.45
CA LYS A 129 16.29 8.57 -5.31
C LYS A 129 15.13 9.55 -5.15
N HIS A 130 13.99 9.20 -5.72
CA HIS A 130 12.74 9.95 -5.64
C HIS A 130 11.60 8.98 -5.34
N LEU A 131 10.65 9.41 -4.53
CA LEU A 131 9.48 8.60 -4.22
C LEU A 131 8.67 8.35 -5.50
N GLU A 132 8.22 7.12 -5.69
CA GLU A 132 7.37 6.73 -6.80
C GLU A 132 5.91 6.60 -6.37
N GLU A 133 5.01 7.20 -7.12
CA GLU A 133 3.58 7.08 -6.87
C GLU A 133 3.09 5.66 -7.19
N GLU A 134 2.35 5.06 -6.28
CA GLU A 134 1.62 3.83 -6.49
C GLU A 134 0.14 4.05 -6.21
N ILE A 135 -0.68 3.89 -7.24
CA ILE A 135 -2.14 3.89 -7.11
C ILE A 135 -2.64 2.54 -7.62
N LYS A 136 -3.30 1.77 -6.77
CA LYS A 136 -3.77 0.43 -7.10
C LYS A 136 -5.27 0.29 -6.85
N GLY A 137 -5.95 -0.38 -7.80
CA GLY A 137 -7.37 -0.68 -7.71
C GLY A 137 -8.30 0.52 -7.90
N VAL A 138 -7.82 1.74 -7.74
CA VAL A 138 -8.63 2.94 -7.93
C VAL A 138 -8.97 3.10 -9.42
N TYR A 139 -10.22 3.45 -9.70
CA TYR A 139 -10.79 3.60 -11.06
C TYR A 139 -10.00 4.54 -11.98
N LEU A 140 -9.08 5.31 -11.42
CA LEU A 140 -8.20 6.23 -12.13
C LEU A 140 -7.30 5.57 -13.17
N LYS A 141 -7.00 4.27 -13.02
CA LYS A 141 -6.19 3.52 -14.00
C LYS A 141 -7.02 2.82 -15.08
N ASP A 142 -8.34 2.96 -15.02
CA ASP A 142 -9.22 2.42 -16.06
C ASP A 142 -9.14 3.30 -17.31
N SER A 143 -9.00 2.65 -18.47
CA SER A 143 -9.00 3.34 -19.78
C SER A 143 -10.28 4.13 -20.06
N ASN A 144 -11.35 3.82 -19.32
CA ASN A 144 -12.64 4.50 -19.41
C ASN A 144 -12.70 5.80 -18.60
N CYS A 145 -11.75 6.01 -17.66
CA CYS A 145 -11.70 7.21 -16.85
C CYS A 145 -11.31 8.43 -17.73
N PRO A 146 -12.06 9.53 -17.66
CA PRO A 146 -11.70 10.76 -18.39
C PRO A 146 -10.32 11.26 -17.93
N PRO A 147 -9.41 11.66 -18.85
CA PRO A 147 -8.07 12.12 -18.50
C PRO A 147 -8.07 13.31 -17.53
N GLN A 148 -9.07 14.20 -17.65
CA GLN A 148 -9.21 15.36 -16.76
C GLN A 148 -9.53 14.96 -15.33
N ILE A 149 -10.40 13.97 -15.15
CA ILE A 149 -10.70 13.39 -13.82
C ILE A 149 -9.45 12.72 -13.27
N MET A 150 -8.78 11.91 -14.08
CA MET A 150 -7.55 11.23 -13.70
C MET A 150 -6.49 12.23 -13.22
N ALA A 151 -6.24 13.29 -13.97
CA ALA A 151 -5.24 14.30 -13.65
C ALA A 151 -5.54 14.97 -12.30
N VAL A 152 -6.77 15.50 -12.12
CA VAL A 152 -7.15 16.26 -10.92
C VAL A 152 -7.16 15.37 -9.66
N VAL A 153 -7.66 14.14 -9.77
CA VAL A 153 -7.69 13.23 -8.61
C VAL A 153 -6.29 12.74 -8.26
N THR A 154 -5.44 12.45 -9.25
CA THR A 154 -4.05 12.07 -9.02
C THR A 154 -3.28 13.21 -8.33
N GLU A 155 -3.46 14.45 -8.80
CA GLU A 155 -2.87 15.63 -8.17
C GLU A 155 -3.34 15.82 -6.72
N THR A 156 -4.64 15.63 -6.47
CA THR A 156 -5.21 15.71 -5.12
C THR A 156 -4.63 14.63 -4.18
N ILE A 157 -4.52 13.39 -4.65
CA ILE A 157 -3.89 12.30 -3.89
C ILE A 157 -2.44 12.65 -3.57
N LYS A 158 -1.71 13.17 -4.54
CA LYS A 158 -0.32 13.59 -4.37
C LYS A 158 -0.18 14.69 -3.31
N GLU A 159 -0.99 15.73 -3.37
CA GLU A 159 -1.01 16.80 -2.35
C GLU A 159 -1.27 16.25 -0.94
N ILE A 160 -2.19 15.28 -0.81
CA ILE A 160 -2.45 14.61 0.46
C ILE A 160 -1.19 13.90 0.96
N MET A 161 -0.54 13.10 0.12
CA MET A 161 0.67 12.36 0.48
C MET A 161 1.84 13.29 0.82
N ASP A 162 2.03 14.36 0.05
CA ASP A 162 3.08 15.37 0.29
C ASP A 162 2.84 16.11 1.62
N THR A 163 1.59 16.42 1.95
CA THR A 163 1.20 17.04 3.23
C THR A 163 1.54 16.13 4.41
N VAL A 164 1.29 14.82 4.28
CA VAL A 164 1.64 13.83 5.31
C VAL A 164 3.16 13.74 5.50
N ILE A 165 3.93 13.69 4.42
CA ILE A 165 5.41 13.65 4.49
C ILE A 165 5.97 14.92 5.14
N ALA A 166 5.36 16.07 4.88
CA ALA A 166 5.75 17.34 5.48
C ALA A 166 5.33 17.50 6.94
N ASP A 167 4.74 16.45 7.55
CA ASP A 167 4.19 16.49 8.92
C ASP A 167 3.19 17.63 9.12
N GLN A 168 2.38 17.92 8.11
CA GLN A 168 1.36 18.95 8.12
C GLN A 168 -0.03 18.33 8.24
N GLN A 169 -0.96 19.10 8.82
CA GLN A 169 -2.35 18.67 8.92
C GLN A 169 -3.08 18.86 7.59
N ILE A 170 -3.81 17.82 7.18
CA ILE A 170 -4.70 17.90 6.01
C ILE A 170 -5.91 18.77 6.37
N SER A 171 -6.10 19.87 5.64
CA SER A 171 -7.29 20.69 5.77
C SER A 171 -8.48 20.03 5.09
N MET A 172 -9.37 19.42 5.89
CA MET A 172 -10.59 18.80 5.36
C MET A 172 -11.49 19.79 4.64
N ILE A 173 -11.53 21.06 5.10
CA ILE A 173 -12.35 22.12 4.47
C ILE A 173 -11.82 22.41 3.06
N ASP A 174 -10.51 22.51 2.89
CA ASP A 174 -9.92 22.79 1.57
C ASP A 174 -10.06 21.59 0.64
N LEU A 175 -9.95 20.38 1.17
CA LEU A 175 -10.23 19.15 0.41
C LEU A 175 -11.68 19.11 -0.10
N TYR A 176 -12.67 19.40 0.76
CA TYR A 176 -14.07 19.46 0.35
C TYR A 176 -14.33 20.58 -0.66
N ARG A 177 -13.71 21.75 -0.51
CA ARG A 177 -13.80 22.82 -1.52
C ARG A 177 -13.23 22.39 -2.87
N LYS A 178 -12.11 21.68 -2.85
CA LYS A 178 -11.49 21.16 -4.07
C LYS A 178 -12.41 20.16 -4.77
N ILE A 179 -13.00 19.22 -4.02
CA ILE A 179 -13.99 18.27 -4.56
C ILE A 179 -15.19 18.99 -5.15
N ALA A 180 -15.77 19.95 -4.41
CA ALA A 180 -16.90 20.74 -4.90
C ALA A 180 -16.58 21.52 -6.19
N ASN A 181 -15.38 22.09 -6.30
CA ASN A 181 -14.94 22.78 -7.51
C ASN A 181 -14.80 21.81 -8.71
N ILE A 182 -14.36 20.59 -8.49
CA ILE A 182 -14.30 19.54 -9.52
C ILE A 182 -15.73 19.21 -9.98
N GLU A 183 -16.66 18.99 -9.07
CA GLU A 183 -18.06 18.70 -9.37
C GLU A 183 -18.71 19.84 -10.18
N LEU A 184 -18.51 21.09 -9.76
CA LEU A 184 -19.00 22.28 -10.48
C LEU A 184 -18.39 22.37 -11.88
N GLY A 185 -17.08 22.06 -12.02
CA GLY A 185 -16.40 22.03 -13.32
C GLY A 185 -16.98 20.96 -14.26
N ILE A 186 -17.32 19.79 -13.73
CA ILE A 186 -17.99 18.72 -14.50
C ILE A 186 -19.36 19.19 -14.98
N ILE A 187 -20.18 19.76 -14.07
CA ILE A 187 -21.52 20.26 -14.40
C ILE A 187 -21.44 21.35 -15.48
N ASP A 188 -20.56 22.33 -15.31
CA ASP A 188 -20.39 23.43 -16.27
C ASP A 188 -19.95 22.90 -17.65
N SER A 189 -19.04 21.92 -17.67
CA SER A 189 -18.59 21.29 -18.92
C SER A 189 -19.74 20.59 -19.65
N VAL A 190 -20.56 19.83 -18.91
CA VAL A 190 -21.73 19.11 -19.48
C VAL A 190 -22.76 20.11 -20.00
N VAL A 191 -23.09 21.16 -19.24
CA VAL A 191 -24.02 22.22 -19.65
C VAL A 191 -23.56 22.92 -20.93
N LYS A 192 -22.26 23.09 -21.10
CA LYS A 192 -21.66 23.66 -22.31
C LYS A 192 -21.52 22.67 -23.48
N GLY A 193 -22.02 21.46 -23.34
CA GLY A 193 -21.96 20.42 -24.37
C GLY A 193 -20.58 19.87 -24.63
N LYS A 194 -19.64 20.00 -23.67
CA LYS A 194 -18.31 19.45 -23.76
C LYS A 194 -18.28 18.00 -23.28
N SER A 195 -17.40 17.19 -23.86
CA SER A 195 -17.30 15.75 -23.57
C SER A 195 -16.06 15.37 -22.75
N GLU A 196 -15.30 16.34 -22.28
CA GLU A 196 -14.00 16.12 -21.65
C GLU A 196 -14.06 15.33 -20.32
N TYR A 197 -15.21 15.37 -19.63
CA TYR A 197 -15.45 14.62 -18.39
C TYR A 197 -16.34 13.39 -18.58
N LEU A 198 -16.73 13.07 -19.81
CA LEU A 198 -17.55 11.89 -20.06
C LEU A 198 -16.66 10.63 -20.04
N ALA A 199 -17.21 9.57 -19.44
CA ALA A 199 -16.56 8.27 -19.46
C ALA A 199 -16.34 7.79 -20.90
N ARG A 200 -15.18 7.22 -21.16
CA ARG A 200 -14.82 6.66 -22.46
C ARG A 200 -15.15 5.17 -22.46
N SER A 201 -15.70 4.70 -23.55
CA SER A 201 -15.89 3.28 -23.79
C SER A 201 -14.82 2.80 -24.77
N SER A 202 -14.07 1.77 -24.43
CA SER A 202 -13.20 1.11 -25.39
C SER A 202 -14.05 0.27 -26.33
N VAL A 203 -14.01 0.59 -27.62
CA VAL A 203 -14.73 -0.13 -28.66
C VAL A 203 -13.80 -1.19 -29.23
N LYS A 204 -14.25 -2.44 -29.27
CA LYS A 204 -13.51 -3.52 -29.95
C LYS A 204 -13.51 -3.27 -31.46
N THR A 205 -12.50 -3.77 -32.15
CA THR A 205 -12.51 -3.76 -33.63
C THR A 205 -13.73 -4.53 -34.17
N ALA A 206 -14.30 -4.08 -35.27
CA ALA A 206 -15.54 -4.66 -35.85
C ALA A 206 -15.47 -6.20 -35.95
N ASN A 207 -14.31 -6.74 -36.33
CA ASN A 207 -14.10 -8.16 -36.48
C ASN A 207 -14.07 -8.98 -35.16
N SER A 208 -14.03 -8.29 -34.02
CA SER A 208 -14.04 -8.94 -32.69
C SER A 208 -15.43 -9.08 -32.08
N TYR A 209 -16.48 -8.61 -32.77
CA TYR A 209 -17.85 -8.80 -32.33
C TYR A 209 -18.41 -10.11 -32.90
N THR A 210 -18.99 -10.93 -32.03
CA THR A 210 -19.66 -12.18 -32.44
C THR A 210 -20.86 -11.93 -33.33
N ASN A 211 -21.49 -10.76 -33.19
CA ASN A 211 -22.58 -10.30 -34.03
C ASN A 211 -22.26 -8.89 -34.57
N PRO A 212 -21.90 -8.74 -35.86
CA PRO A 212 -21.54 -7.44 -36.43
C PRO A 212 -22.64 -6.40 -36.35
N SER A 213 -23.91 -6.81 -36.31
CA SER A 213 -25.05 -5.88 -36.19
C SER A 213 -25.17 -5.21 -34.81
N GLN A 214 -24.44 -5.72 -33.83
CA GLN A 214 -24.34 -5.14 -32.47
C GLN A 214 -23.09 -4.28 -32.31
N SER A 215 -22.31 -4.11 -33.36
CA SER A 215 -21.16 -3.22 -33.36
C SER A 215 -21.65 -1.77 -33.26
N PRO A 216 -20.99 -0.91 -32.48
CA PRO A 216 -21.29 0.52 -32.44
C PRO A 216 -20.82 1.30 -33.69
N TYR A 217 -20.32 0.62 -34.71
CA TYR A 217 -19.91 1.20 -36.01
C TYR A 217 -21.02 1.02 -37.04
#